data_847d15ca1bd945eb0f14f7885f9308f7
#
_entry.id   847d15ca1bd945eb0f14f7885f9308f7
#
_cell.length_a   1.000
_cell.length_b   1.000
_cell.length_c   1.000
_cell.angle_alpha   90.00
_cell.angle_beta   90.00
_cell.angle_gamma   90.00
#
_symmetry.space_group_name_H-M   'P 1'
#
loop_
_entity.id
_entity.type
_entity.pdbx_description
1 polymer ?
#
loop_
_entity_poly.entity_id
_entity_poly.type
_entity_poly.pdbx_seq_one_letter_code
_entity_poly.pdbx_strand_id
1 'polypeptide(L)'
;MPRTLVTNCGEAARHFVGDGDYIAKAVVSGGFRENGRRYAIFTTPVTPDDLPDDAVRSAPVIYQERIANRFDLRVTVVGERVFAARISIPDDDKSEADWRAVDPARVAYEIHELPPALEAACVAYVKAHALVFAALDFIITPQGDYVFIEINPSGQWGWLEDATGVPITDAIVDCLITGAA
;
A
#
# COMPACT_ATOMS: atom_id res chain seq x y z
N MET A 1 0.37 12.72 0.48
CA MET A 1 1.34 11.66 0.89
C MET A 1 1.77 11.90 2.33
N PRO A 2 1.93 10.85 3.14
CA PRO A 2 2.50 10.97 4.49
C PRO A 2 3.97 11.44 4.45
N ARG A 3 4.44 12.06 5.52
CA ARG A 3 5.86 12.37 5.68
C ARG A 3 6.65 11.06 5.68
N THR A 4 7.73 11.00 4.91
CA THR A 4 8.48 9.77 4.69
C THR A 4 9.98 10.03 4.69
N LEU A 5 10.73 9.16 5.35
CA LEU A 5 12.20 9.11 5.33
C LEU A 5 12.66 7.70 4.99
N VAL A 6 13.61 7.56 4.09
CA VAL A 6 14.29 6.29 3.82
C VAL A 6 15.74 6.42 4.27
N THR A 7 16.14 5.63 5.25
CA THR A 7 17.48 5.73 5.84
C THR A 7 17.92 4.42 6.51
N ASN A 8 19.23 4.25 6.62
CA ASN A 8 19.90 3.29 7.50
C ASN A 8 20.76 3.99 8.59
N CYS A 9 20.53 5.27 8.82
CA CYS A 9 21.17 6.04 9.88
C CYS A 9 20.24 6.11 11.10
N GLY A 10 20.63 5.48 12.22
CA GLY A 10 19.80 5.41 13.42
C GLY A 10 19.48 6.78 14.02
N GLU A 11 20.46 7.71 14.04
CA GLU A 11 20.21 9.06 14.51
C GLU A 11 19.14 9.78 13.68
N ALA A 12 19.25 9.71 12.34
CA ALA A 12 18.27 10.33 11.44
C ALA A 12 16.89 9.69 11.59
N ALA A 13 16.81 8.36 11.74
CA ALA A 13 15.57 7.64 11.95
C ALA A 13 14.88 8.07 13.25
N ARG A 14 15.59 8.04 14.37
CA ARG A 14 15.05 8.47 15.68
C ARG A 14 14.62 9.93 15.70
N HIS A 15 15.41 10.81 15.09
CA HIS A 15 15.05 12.23 14.98
C HIS A 15 13.78 12.42 14.14
N PHE A 16 13.61 11.66 13.06
CA PHE A 16 12.45 11.74 12.19
C PHE A 16 11.18 11.22 12.86
N VAL A 17 11.28 10.09 13.56
CA VAL A 17 10.18 9.44 14.27
C VAL A 17 9.76 10.28 15.50
N GLY A 18 10.72 10.75 16.31
CA GLY A 18 10.42 11.58 17.48
C GLY A 18 9.31 10.99 18.35
N ASP A 19 8.45 11.85 18.87
CA ASP A 19 7.30 11.47 19.73
C ASP A 19 6.00 11.27 18.91
N GLY A 20 6.10 11.20 17.58
CA GLY A 20 4.95 11.05 16.69
C GLY A 20 4.49 9.59 16.50
N ASP A 21 3.41 9.42 15.76
CA ASP A 21 2.90 8.09 15.36
C ASP A 21 3.50 7.72 14.00
N TYR A 22 4.41 6.76 13.99
CA TYR A 22 5.17 6.35 12.81
C TYR A 22 5.17 4.84 12.63
N ILE A 23 5.42 4.44 11.39
CA ILE A 23 5.55 3.05 10.98
C ILE A 23 6.86 2.83 10.24
N ALA A 24 7.37 1.61 10.31
CA ALA A 24 8.48 1.13 9.51
C ALA A 24 7.99 0.14 8.44
N LYS A 25 8.56 0.25 7.24
CA LYS A 25 8.31 -0.63 6.11
C LYS A 25 9.63 -1.07 5.48
N ALA A 26 9.69 -2.30 4.98
CA ALA A 26 10.81 -2.73 4.16
C ALA A 26 10.83 -1.98 2.82
N VAL A 27 12.02 -1.60 2.34
CA VAL A 27 12.19 -0.98 1.02
C VAL A 27 11.86 -1.96 -0.10
N VAL A 28 12.19 -3.24 0.11
CA VAL A 28 11.85 -4.32 -0.82
C VAL A 28 10.78 -5.17 -0.17
N SER A 29 9.68 -5.37 -0.91
CA SER A 29 8.53 -6.12 -0.41
C SER A 29 8.90 -7.54 -0.04
N GLY A 30 8.29 -8.04 0.99
CA GLY A 30 8.00 -9.40 1.08
C GLY A 30 8.36 -10.16 2.29
N GLY A 31 9.50 -10.51 2.50
CA GLY A 31 9.81 -11.51 3.49
C GLY A 31 11.20 -12.07 3.30
N PHE A 32 11.60 -12.87 4.26
CA PHE A 32 12.88 -13.56 4.25
C PHE A 32 12.65 -15.05 4.52
N ARG A 33 13.70 -15.84 4.28
CA ARG A 33 13.72 -17.24 4.64
C ARG A 33 14.77 -17.47 5.73
N GLU A 34 14.37 -18.13 6.78
CA GLU A 34 15.24 -18.54 7.85
C GLU A 34 14.92 -19.99 8.22
N ASN A 35 15.93 -20.85 8.32
CA ASN A 35 15.80 -22.28 8.64
C ASN A 35 14.72 -23.01 7.80
N GLY A 36 14.61 -22.65 6.51
CA GLY A 36 13.64 -23.24 5.57
C GLY A 36 12.20 -22.68 5.70
N ARG A 37 11.91 -21.82 6.66
CA ARG A 37 10.62 -21.15 6.83
C ARG A 37 10.62 -19.79 6.14
N ARG A 38 9.46 -19.42 5.56
CA ARG A 38 9.21 -18.05 5.05
C ARG A 38 8.59 -17.21 6.14
N TYR A 39 9.09 -15.99 6.26
CA TYR A 39 8.55 -14.96 7.13
C TYR A 39 8.11 -13.77 6.26
N ALA A 40 6.92 -13.25 6.50
CA ALA A 40 6.47 -11.99 5.91
C ALA A 40 6.97 -10.83 6.78
N ILE A 41 7.31 -9.71 6.13
CA ILE A 41 7.59 -8.45 6.81
C ILE A 41 6.39 -7.54 6.55
N PHE A 42 5.69 -7.20 7.62
CA PHE A 42 4.55 -6.30 7.58
C PHE A 42 4.96 -4.90 8.03
N THR A 43 4.13 -3.93 7.68
CA THR A 43 4.21 -2.57 8.23
C THR A 43 4.05 -2.64 9.75
N THR A 44 4.99 -2.05 10.48
CA THR A 44 5.04 -2.15 11.95
C THR A 44 5.13 -0.76 12.56
N PRO A 45 4.31 -0.42 13.58
CA PRO A 45 4.51 0.79 14.37
C PRO A 45 5.90 0.82 15.00
N VAL A 46 6.51 2.00 15.07
CA VAL A 46 7.85 2.17 15.65
C VAL A 46 7.94 3.43 16.49
N THR A 47 8.72 3.32 17.57
CA THR A 47 9.14 4.41 18.44
C THR A 47 10.67 4.59 18.35
N PRO A 48 11.26 5.67 18.84
CA PRO A 48 12.71 5.82 18.88
C PRO A 48 13.45 4.67 19.61
N ASP A 49 12.82 4.06 20.62
CA ASP A 49 13.39 2.96 21.39
C ASP A 49 13.51 1.65 20.59
N ASP A 50 12.70 1.51 19.54
CA ASP A 50 12.74 0.34 18.65
C ASP A 50 13.86 0.43 17.59
N LEU A 51 14.66 1.52 17.58
CA LEU A 51 15.61 1.87 16.53
C LEU A 51 17.08 1.90 17.04
N PRO A 52 17.63 0.78 17.53
CA PRO A 52 19.04 0.72 17.90
C PRO A 52 19.94 0.83 16.66
N ASP A 53 21.09 1.49 16.80
CA ASP A 53 21.98 1.85 15.69
C ASP A 53 22.46 0.64 14.87
N ASP A 54 22.76 -0.47 15.52
CA ASP A 54 23.24 -1.69 14.89
C ASP A 54 22.16 -2.35 14.00
N ALA A 55 20.91 -2.37 14.46
CA ALA A 55 19.80 -2.89 13.69
C ALA A 55 19.48 -1.98 12.49
N VAL A 56 19.35 -0.66 12.71
CA VAL A 56 19.02 0.30 11.65
C VAL A 56 20.11 0.35 10.57
N ARG A 57 21.38 0.24 10.96
CA ARG A 57 22.53 0.28 10.02
C ARG A 57 22.55 -0.90 9.04
N SER A 58 21.88 -2.00 9.36
CA SER A 58 21.95 -3.25 8.60
C SER A 58 21.30 -3.14 7.21
N ALA A 59 20.25 -2.32 7.06
CA ALA A 59 19.57 -2.09 5.79
C ALA A 59 18.79 -0.77 5.81
N PRO A 60 18.59 -0.11 4.64
CA PRO A 60 17.65 1.00 4.54
C PRO A 60 16.22 0.57 4.87
N VAL A 61 15.52 1.39 5.64
CA VAL A 61 14.11 1.19 6.03
C VAL A 61 13.32 2.45 5.68
N ILE A 62 12.09 2.28 5.28
CA ILE A 62 11.12 3.36 5.07
C ILE A 62 10.46 3.65 6.43
N TYR A 63 10.70 4.83 6.97
CA TYR A 63 9.96 5.38 8.11
C TYR A 63 8.92 6.34 7.59
N GLN A 64 7.66 6.16 7.99
CA GLN A 64 6.56 6.94 7.45
C GLN A 64 5.59 7.32 8.57
N GLU A 65 5.06 8.55 8.50
CA GLU A 65 3.97 8.98 9.36
C GLU A 65 2.79 8.01 9.23
N ARG A 66 2.28 7.52 10.35
CA ARG A 66 1.11 6.66 10.38
C ARG A 66 -0.14 7.50 10.19
N ILE A 67 -0.89 7.20 9.15
CA ILE A 67 -2.16 7.85 8.87
C ILE A 67 -3.27 7.03 9.51
N ALA A 68 -4.10 7.67 10.34
CA ALA A 68 -5.30 7.05 10.84
C ALA A 68 -6.19 6.63 9.67
N ASN A 69 -6.50 5.34 9.57
CA ASN A 69 -7.30 4.83 8.48
C ASN A 69 -8.71 4.46 8.94
N ARG A 70 -9.69 4.74 8.10
CA ARG A 70 -11.02 4.16 8.15
C ARG A 70 -11.02 2.83 7.40
N PHE A 71 -10.38 2.82 6.22
CA PHE A 71 -10.09 1.64 5.42
C PHE A 71 -8.98 1.92 4.40
N ASP A 72 -8.30 0.88 3.97
CA ASP A 72 -7.36 0.91 2.87
C ASP A 72 -8.12 0.87 1.54
N LEU A 73 -7.52 1.43 0.49
CA LEU A 73 -8.12 1.44 -0.83
C LEU A 73 -7.08 1.03 -1.87
N ARG A 74 -7.40 -0.03 -2.61
CA ARG A 74 -6.64 -0.47 -3.78
C ARG A 74 -7.30 0.08 -5.03
N VAL A 75 -6.54 0.83 -5.84
CA VAL A 75 -6.96 1.35 -7.14
C VAL A 75 -6.11 0.72 -8.23
N THR A 76 -6.69 -0.08 -9.10
CA THR A 76 -6.00 -0.68 -10.24
C THR A 76 -6.37 0.09 -11.50
N VAL A 77 -5.36 0.60 -12.19
CA VAL A 77 -5.51 1.30 -13.48
C VAL A 77 -5.01 0.40 -14.58
N VAL A 78 -5.80 0.24 -15.64
CA VAL A 78 -5.45 -0.51 -16.86
C VAL A 78 -5.83 0.33 -18.08
N GLY A 79 -4.86 0.95 -18.72
CA GLY A 79 -5.12 1.95 -19.76
C GLY A 79 -5.87 3.15 -19.18
N GLU A 80 -7.13 3.32 -19.61
CA GLU A 80 -8.04 4.36 -19.07
C GLU A 80 -9.09 3.80 -18.09
N ARG A 81 -9.12 2.48 -17.90
CA ARG A 81 -10.07 1.84 -16.98
C ARG A 81 -9.52 1.83 -15.57
N VAL A 82 -10.38 2.14 -14.60
CA VAL A 82 -10.04 2.21 -13.18
C VAL A 82 -10.96 1.27 -12.40
N PHE A 83 -10.36 0.46 -11.57
CA PHE A 83 -11.04 -0.47 -10.66
C PHE A 83 -10.60 -0.16 -9.24
N ALA A 84 -11.51 0.20 -8.39
CA ALA A 84 -11.19 0.52 -7.01
C ALA A 84 -11.99 -0.34 -6.04
N ALA A 85 -11.31 -0.83 -5.01
CA ALA A 85 -11.94 -1.56 -3.93
C ALA A 85 -11.39 -1.13 -2.58
N ARG A 86 -12.27 -0.92 -1.63
CA ARG A 86 -11.91 -0.72 -0.24
C ARG A 86 -11.63 -2.05 0.43
N ILE A 87 -10.67 -2.02 1.34
CA ILE A 87 -10.24 -3.13 2.17
C ILE A 87 -10.54 -2.73 3.60
N SER A 88 -11.39 -3.49 4.27
CA SER A 88 -11.83 -3.19 5.62
C SER A 88 -11.45 -4.32 6.55
N ILE A 89 -10.96 -3.97 7.72
CA ILE A 89 -10.68 -4.90 8.83
C ILE A 89 -11.59 -4.57 10.01
N PRO A 90 -11.90 -5.55 10.88
CA PRO A 90 -12.67 -5.31 12.09
C PRO A 90 -12.02 -4.27 13.02
N ASP A 91 -12.82 -3.61 13.83
CA ASP A 91 -12.34 -2.55 14.73
C ASP A 91 -11.37 -3.07 15.81
N ASP A 92 -11.50 -4.30 16.23
CA ASP A 92 -10.59 -4.96 17.17
C ASP A 92 -9.22 -5.29 16.58
N ASP A 93 -9.11 -5.31 15.24
CA ASP A 93 -7.82 -5.50 14.51
C ASP A 93 -7.19 -4.17 14.06
N LYS A 94 -7.80 -3.02 14.29
CA LYS A 94 -7.29 -1.71 13.84
C LYS A 94 -5.99 -1.25 14.53
N SER A 95 -5.54 -1.95 15.55
CA SER A 95 -4.18 -1.78 16.09
C SER A 95 -3.10 -2.25 15.10
N GLU A 96 -3.44 -3.20 14.22
CA GLU A 96 -2.54 -3.62 13.14
C GLU A 96 -2.34 -2.49 12.13
N ALA A 97 -1.09 -2.23 11.82
CA ALA A 97 -0.73 -1.18 10.86
C ALA A 97 -0.80 -1.68 9.40
N ASP A 98 -1.03 -2.98 9.21
CA ASP A 98 -1.06 -3.65 7.91
C ASP A 98 -2.19 -4.68 7.88
N TRP A 99 -3.21 -4.45 7.05
CA TRP A 99 -4.35 -5.36 6.92
C TRP A 99 -3.95 -6.80 6.51
N ARG A 100 -2.79 -6.96 5.88
CA ARG A 100 -2.25 -8.27 5.47
C ARG A 100 -1.77 -9.12 6.66
N ALA A 101 -1.62 -8.51 7.84
CA ALA A 101 -1.32 -9.21 9.08
C ALA A 101 -2.58 -9.80 9.74
N VAL A 102 -3.76 -9.34 9.34
CA VAL A 102 -5.05 -9.82 9.83
C VAL A 102 -5.42 -11.13 9.14
N ASP A 103 -6.16 -12.00 9.86
CA ASP A 103 -6.70 -13.22 9.26
C ASP A 103 -7.50 -12.89 7.99
N PRO A 104 -7.15 -13.44 6.82
CA PRO A 104 -7.84 -13.15 5.56
C PRO A 104 -9.36 -13.38 5.61
N ALA A 105 -9.85 -14.31 6.45
CA ALA A 105 -11.28 -14.56 6.63
C ALA A 105 -12.03 -13.39 7.31
N ARG A 106 -11.29 -12.46 7.92
CA ARG A 106 -11.83 -11.29 8.62
C ARG A 106 -11.70 -10.00 7.80
N VAL A 107 -11.03 -10.05 6.66
CA VAL A 107 -10.85 -8.90 5.76
C VAL A 107 -12.00 -8.84 4.77
N ALA A 108 -12.67 -7.70 4.68
CA ALA A 108 -13.74 -7.48 3.72
C ALA A 108 -13.26 -6.61 2.54
N TYR A 109 -13.69 -6.99 1.34
CA TYR A 109 -13.38 -6.28 0.10
C TYR A 109 -14.69 -5.84 -0.55
N GLU A 110 -14.78 -4.55 -0.89
CA GLU A 110 -15.98 -3.99 -1.50
C GLU A 110 -15.60 -3.01 -2.62
N ILE A 111 -16.33 -3.07 -3.74
CA ILE A 111 -16.16 -2.10 -4.83
C ILE A 111 -16.35 -0.69 -4.27
N HIS A 112 -15.47 0.21 -4.66
CA HIS A 112 -15.49 1.60 -4.24
C HIS A 112 -15.53 2.52 -5.46
N GLU A 113 -16.52 3.42 -5.49
CA GLU A 113 -16.59 4.44 -6.53
C GLU A 113 -15.69 5.63 -6.15
N LEU A 114 -14.71 5.91 -7.00
CA LEU A 114 -13.85 7.07 -6.81
C LEU A 114 -14.55 8.37 -7.19
N PRO A 115 -14.25 9.48 -6.52
CA PRO A 115 -14.58 10.79 -7.06
C PRO A 115 -13.99 10.96 -8.47
N PRO A 116 -14.76 11.47 -9.47
CA PRO A 116 -14.29 11.55 -10.86
C PRO A 116 -12.94 12.27 -11.03
N ALA A 117 -12.68 13.29 -10.21
CA ALA A 117 -11.41 14.02 -10.24
C ALA A 117 -10.22 13.15 -9.78
N LEU A 118 -10.44 12.28 -8.79
CA LEU A 118 -9.40 11.34 -8.31
C LEU A 118 -9.17 10.23 -9.33
N GLU A 119 -10.23 9.70 -9.92
CA GLU A 119 -10.14 8.70 -10.98
C GLU A 119 -9.29 9.21 -12.15
N ALA A 120 -9.61 10.41 -12.66
CA ALA A 120 -8.84 11.06 -13.73
C ALA A 120 -7.37 11.30 -13.31
N ALA A 121 -7.14 11.69 -12.05
CA ALA A 121 -5.79 11.89 -11.52
C ALA A 121 -4.99 10.58 -11.47
N CYS A 122 -5.61 9.45 -11.09
CA CYS A 122 -4.96 8.13 -11.08
C CYS A 122 -4.53 7.73 -12.50
N VAL A 123 -5.39 7.87 -13.50
CA VAL A 123 -5.05 7.60 -14.90
C VAL A 123 -3.91 8.49 -15.37
N ALA A 124 -3.99 9.80 -15.14
CA ALA A 124 -2.96 10.75 -15.52
C ALA A 124 -1.61 10.44 -14.86
N TYR A 125 -1.63 10.04 -13.59
CA TYR A 125 -0.43 9.69 -12.84
C TYR A 125 0.25 8.44 -13.39
N VAL A 126 -0.50 7.39 -13.71
CA VAL A 126 0.01 6.15 -14.34
C VAL A 126 0.61 6.47 -15.70
N LYS A 127 -0.08 7.25 -16.55
CA LYS A 127 0.42 7.69 -17.87
C LYS A 127 1.69 8.53 -17.76
N ALA A 128 1.80 9.42 -16.76
CA ALA A 128 3.00 10.24 -16.54
C ALA A 128 4.25 9.42 -16.24
N HIS A 129 4.10 8.18 -15.75
CA HIS A 129 5.18 7.23 -15.53
C HIS A 129 5.41 6.28 -16.73
N ALA A 130 4.80 6.55 -17.88
CA ALA A 130 4.82 5.69 -19.06
C ALA A 130 4.37 4.24 -18.77
N LEU A 131 3.39 4.09 -17.89
CA LEU A 131 2.79 2.82 -17.53
C LEU A 131 1.41 2.68 -18.15
N VAL A 132 1.06 1.46 -18.54
CA VAL A 132 -0.30 1.06 -18.98
C VAL A 132 -1.08 0.45 -17.83
N PHE A 133 -0.36 -0.18 -16.89
CA PHE A 133 -0.91 -0.84 -15.72
C PHE A 133 -0.19 -0.37 -14.46
N ALA A 134 -0.95 -0.09 -13.41
CA ALA A 134 -0.43 0.05 -12.07
C ALA A 134 -1.52 -0.18 -11.02
N ALA A 135 -1.10 -0.66 -9.84
CA ALA A 135 -1.90 -0.65 -8.64
C ALA A 135 -1.44 0.52 -7.76
N LEU A 136 -2.39 1.36 -7.35
CA LEU A 136 -2.16 2.48 -6.44
C LEU A 136 -2.81 2.17 -5.10
N ASP A 137 -2.08 2.46 -4.04
CA ASP A 137 -2.57 2.28 -2.68
C ASP A 137 -2.88 3.63 -2.04
N PHE A 138 -4.06 3.73 -1.45
CA PHE A 138 -4.51 4.88 -0.68
C PHE A 138 -4.99 4.44 0.70
N ILE A 139 -5.01 5.38 1.63
CA ILE A 139 -5.75 5.29 2.89
C ILE A 139 -6.91 6.27 2.79
N ILE A 140 -8.12 5.84 3.19
CA ILE A 140 -9.24 6.73 3.42
C ILE A 140 -9.30 7.03 4.91
N THR A 141 -9.13 8.30 5.26
CA THR A 141 -9.14 8.76 6.66
C THR A 141 -10.54 8.68 7.27
N PRO A 142 -10.69 8.75 8.60
CA PRO A 142 -12.00 8.87 9.24
C PRO A 142 -12.80 10.09 8.76
N GLN A 143 -12.14 11.14 8.27
CA GLN A 143 -12.75 12.34 7.71
C GLN A 143 -13.19 12.17 6.25
N GLY A 144 -12.78 11.08 5.59
CA GLY A 144 -13.08 10.79 4.20
C GLY A 144 -12.04 11.29 3.20
N ASP A 145 -10.89 11.76 3.68
CA ASP A 145 -9.81 12.21 2.80
C ASP A 145 -9.06 11.02 2.20
N TYR A 146 -8.67 11.14 0.94
CA TYR A 146 -7.87 10.17 0.23
C TYR A 146 -6.39 10.50 0.35
N VAL A 147 -5.62 9.68 1.03
CA VAL A 147 -4.18 9.84 1.22
C VAL A 147 -3.43 8.82 0.36
N PHE A 148 -2.76 9.29 -0.68
CA PHE A 148 -1.92 8.43 -1.54
C PHE A 148 -0.72 7.89 -0.78
N ILE A 149 -0.48 6.58 -0.90
CA ILE A 149 0.62 5.87 -0.24
C ILE A 149 1.71 5.49 -1.24
N GLU A 150 1.36 4.69 -2.26
CA GLU A 150 2.34 4.20 -3.24
C GLU A 150 1.70 3.84 -4.58
N ILE A 151 2.55 3.69 -5.61
CA ILE A 151 2.23 3.10 -6.90
C ILE A 151 3.08 1.85 -7.11
N ASN A 152 2.45 0.77 -7.54
CA ASN A 152 3.10 -0.50 -7.84
C ASN A 152 2.82 -0.93 -9.30
N PRO A 153 3.83 -0.84 -10.20
CA PRO A 153 3.66 -1.21 -11.60
C PRO A 153 3.52 -2.73 -11.81
N SER A 154 3.76 -3.52 -10.79
CA SER A 154 3.63 -4.99 -10.80
C SER A 154 2.64 -5.48 -9.74
N GLY A 155 1.69 -4.63 -9.34
CA GLY A 155 0.72 -4.95 -8.30
C GLY A 155 -0.16 -6.15 -8.68
N GLN A 156 -0.36 -7.07 -7.73
CA GLN A 156 -1.24 -8.21 -7.93
C GLN A 156 -2.70 -7.74 -7.93
N TRP A 157 -3.52 -8.28 -8.82
CA TRP A 157 -4.94 -7.93 -8.97
C TRP A 157 -5.89 -9.12 -8.81
N GLY A 158 -5.43 -10.37 -9.09
CA GLY A 158 -6.30 -11.55 -9.13
C GLY A 158 -7.12 -11.74 -7.86
N TRP A 159 -6.50 -11.55 -6.69
CA TRP A 159 -7.21 -11.65 -5.42
C TRP A 159 -8.35 -10.62 -5.28
N LEU A 160 -8.19 -9.43 -5.88
CA LEU A 160 -9.23 -8.39 -5.87
C LEU A 160 -10.37 -8.73 -6.81
N GLU A 161 -10.05 -9.23 -8.00
CA GLU A 161 -11.01 -9.72 -8.97
C GLU A 161 -11.81 -10.91 -8.41
N ASP A 162 -11.13 -11.87 -7.78
CA ASP A 162 -11.78 -13.03 -7.13
C ASP A 162 -12.75 -12.59 -6.03
N ALA A 163 -12.37 -11.57 -5.24
CA ALA A 163 -13.17 -11.11 -4.10
C ALA A 163 -14.35 -10.21 -4.51
N THR A 164 -14.22 -9.43 -5.59
CA THR A 164 -15.19 -8.37 -5.93
C THR A 164 -15.90 -8.58 -7.28
N GLY A 165 -15.38 -9.45 -8.13
CA GLY A 165 -15.91 -9.67 -9.48
C GLY A 165 -15.59 -8.57 -10.49
N VAL A 166 -14.73 -7.60 -10.16
CA VAL A 166 -14.34 -6.54 -11.11
C VAL A 166 -13.48 -7.11 -12.23
N PRO A 167 -13.73 -6.78 -13.51
CA PRO A 167 -13.11 -7.45 -14.67
C PRO A 167 -11.73 -6.87 -15.01
N ILE A 168 -10.76 -6.95 -14.08
CA ILE A 168 -9.41 -6.42 -14.29
C ILE A 168 -8.65 -7.24 -15.32
N THR A 169 -8.76 -8.56 -15.27
CA THR A 169 -8.12 -9.48 -16.22
C THR A 169 -8.59 -9.21 -17.64
N ASP A 170 -9.89 -9.02 -17.86
CA ASP A 170 -10.44 -8.68 -19.17
C ASP A 170 -9.87 -7.34 -19.67
N ALA A 171 -9.74 -6.36 -18.78
CA ALA A 171 -9.13 -5.08 -19.11
C ALA A 171 -7.69 -5.21 -19.57
N ILE A 172 -6.90 -6.05 -18.89
CA ILE A 172 -5.50 -6.32 -19.25
C ILE A 172 -5.43 -7.03 -20.62
N VAL A 173 -6.27 -8.04 -20.83
CA VAL A 173 -6.35 -8.78 -22.09
C VAL A 173 -6.68 -7.85 -23.26
N ASP A 174 -7.69 -6.98 -23.09
CA ASP A 174 -8.06 -6.00 -24.12
C ASP A 174 -6.89 -5.05 -24.46
N CYS A 175 -6.17 -4.54 -23.46
CA CYS A 175 -4.98 -3.71 -23.70
C CYS A 175 -3.89 -4.47 -24.46
N LEU A 176 -3.65 -5.73 -24.16
CA LEU A 176 -2.64 -6.56 -24.84
C LEU A 176 -3.03 -6.86 -26.30
N ILE A 177 -4.32 -7.10 -26.57
CA ILE A 177 -4.81 -7.40 -27.92
C ILE A 177 -4.85 -6.14 -28.80
N THR A 178 -5.30 -5.01 -28.24
CA THR A 178 -5.48 -3.77 -29.02
C THR A 178 -4.20 -2.96 -29.17
N GLY A 179 -3.18 -3.25 -28.35
CA GLY A 179 -1.97 -2.42 -28.26
C GLY A 179 -2.26 -1.00 -27.77
N ALA A 180 -3.43 -0.79 -27.16
CA ALA A 180 -3.81 0.48 -26.60
C ALA A 180 -3.03 0.71 -25.28
N ALA A 181 -2.03 1.56 -25.35
CA ALA A 181 -1.26 2.07 -24.22
C ALA A 181 -1.67 3.53 -23.95
#